data_4a0da626a14c8fbd9db79f48b33a7403
#
_entry.id   4a0da626a14c8fbd9db79f48b33a7403
#
_cell.length_a   1.000
_cell.length_b   1.000
_cell.length_c   1.000
_cell.angle_alpha   90.00
_cell.angle_beta   90.00
_cell.angle_gamma   90.00
#
_symmetry.space_group_name_H-M   'P 1'
#
loop_
_entity.id
_entity.type
_entity.pdbx_description
1 polymer ?
#
loop_
_entity_poly.entity_id
_entity_poly.type
_entity_poly.pdbx_seq_one_letter_code
_entity_poly.pdbx_strand_id
1 'polypeptide(L)'
;MSERKQKKQKKFKPKARTPRGFRDMAGDELSLQQSMIATISSVYERYGFAALDTSAFEYADALGKFLPDDDRPNEGVFALEDDDGQWMSLRYDLTAPLARYVAENYDSLPKPLRRFQSGPVWRNEKPGPGRYRQFLQIDADTVGAGNMAADAEICMMAADCMDALGIARGDYLVRINNRKIMD
;
A
#
# COMPACT_ATOMS: atom_id res chain seq x y z
N MET A 1 -10.69 34.07 -56.77
CA MET A 1 -10.57 34.29 -55.32
C MET A 1 -11.25 33.13 -54.63
N SER A 2 -10.48 32.23 -54.07
CA SER A 2 -10.98 30.99 -53.46
C SER A 2 -11.08 31.19 -51.95
N GLU A 3 -12.29 31.22 -51.39
CA GLU A 3 -12.54 31.29 -49.97
C GLU A 3 -12.16 29.98 -49.33
N ARG A 4 -11.05 29.96 -48.57
CA ARG A 4 -10.69 28.87 -47.67
C ARG A 4 -11.69 28.83 -46.50
N LYS A 5 -12.67 27.90 -46.54
CA LYS A 5 -13.51 27.56 -45.38
C LYS A 5 -12.65 27.10 -44.22
N GLN A 6 -12.53 27.90 -43.19
CA GLN A 6 -11.90 27.51 -41.90
C GLN A 6 -12.77 26.39 -41.30
N LYS A 7 -12.21 25.17 -41.22
CA LYS A 7 -12.80 24.07 -40.47
C LYS A 7 -12.82 24.45 -39.00
N LYS A 8 -14.00 24.69 -38.41
CA LYS A 8 -14.18 24.84 -36.96
C LYS A 8 -13.60 23.61 -36.26
N GLN A 9 -12.52 23.77 -35.50
CA GLN A 9 -11.99 22.73 -34.61
C GLN A 9 -13.11 22.35 -33.64
N LYS A 10 -13.50 21.08 -33.63
CA LYS A 10 -14.43 20.53 -32.62
C LYS A 10 -13.75 20.66 -31.26
N LYS A 11 -14.32 21.44 -30.34
CA LYS A 11 -13.84 21.52 -28.96
C LYS A 11 -13.82 20.10 -28.37
N PHE A 12 -12.66 19.67 -27.92
CA PHE A 12 -12.50 18.39 -27.20
C PHE A 12 -13.36 18.44 -25.93
N LYS A 13 -14.26 17.48 -25.77
CA LYS A 13 -15.07 17.29 -24.56
C LYS A 13 -14.57 16.01 -23.86
N PRO A 14 -13.88 16.12 -22.71
CA PRO A 14 -13.45 14.95 -21.95
C PRO A 14 -14.67 14.14 -21.48
N LYS A 15 -14.54 12.81 -21.47
CA LYS A 15 -15.56 11.92 -20.89
C LYS A 15 -15.30 11.79 -19.39
N ALA A 16 -16.34 11.98 -18.59
CA ALA A 16 -16.30 11.68 -17.15
C ALA A 16 -16.20 10.15 -16.95
N ARG A 17 -15.03 9.69 -16.52
CA ARG A 17 -14.76 8.27 -16.26
C ARG A 17 -13.56 8.12 -15.34
N THR A 18 -13.59 7.10 -14.48
CA THR A 18 -12.42 6.67 -13.70
C THR A 18 -11.45 5.88 -14.59
N PRO A 19 -10.14 5.90 -14.31
CA PRO A 19 -9.17 5.04 -14.98
C PRO A 19 -9.48 3.55 -14.72
N ARG A 20 -9.08 2.69 -15.68
CA ARG A 20 -9.31 1.26 -15.55
C ARG A 20 -8.60 0.67 -14.33
N GLY A 21 -9.33 -0.06 -13.49
CA GLY A 21 -8.80 -0.67 -12.28
C GLY A 21 -8.80 0.25 -11.06
N PHE A 22 -9.35 1.45 -11.20
CA PHE A 22 -9.61 2.38 -10.10
C PHE A 22 -11.10 2.50 -9.87
N ARG A 23 -11.49 2.86 -8.66
CA ARG A 23 -12.89 3.13 -8.29
C ARG A 23 -12.96 4.25 -7.27
N ASP A 24 -14.07 4.96 -7.28
CA ASP A 24 -14.46 5.84 -6.21
C ASP A 24 -15.19 5.03 -5.14
N MET A 25 -15.07 5.43 -3.88
CA MET A 25 -15.78 4.86 -2.75
C MET A 25 -16.51 5.99 -2.03
N ALA A 26 -17.78 5.80 -1.70
CA ALA A 26 -18.60 6.82 -1.07
C ALA A 26 -19.65 6.22 -0.11
N GLY A 27 -20.25 7.09 0.71
CA GLY A 27 -21.35 6.72 1.60
C GLY A 27 -20.96 5.65 2.62
N ASP A 28 -21.87 4.69 2.80
CA ASP A 28 -21.74 3.65 3.84
C ASP A 28 -20.52 2.75 3.65
N GLU A 29 -20.12 2.47 2.41
CA GLU A 29 -18.92 1.66 2.12
C GLU A 29 -17.66 2.36 2.65
N LEU A 30 -17.51 3.67 2.42
CA LEU A 30 -16.39 4.45 2.93
C LEU A 30 -16.41 4.53 4.46
N SER A 31 -17.57 4.79 5.04
CA SER A 31 -17.76 4.87 6.50
C SER A 31 -17.41 3.55 7.18
N LEU A 32 -17.83 2.42 6.61
CA LEU A 32 -17.50 1.09 7.10
C LEU A 32 -16.00 0.84 7.05
N GLN A 33 -15.34 1.16 5.92
CA GLN A 33 -13.89 1.01 5.79
C GLN A 33 -13.14 1.81 6.85
N GLN A 34 -13.53 3.07 7.08
CA GLN A 34 -12.91 3.93 8.09
C GLN A 34 -13.10 3.37 9.51
N SER A 35 -14.30 2.84 9.82
CA SER A 35 -14.56 2.20 11.09
C SER A 35 -13.71 0.95 11.31
N MET A 36 -13.56 0.11 10.27
CA MET A 36 -12.69 -1.07 10.33
C MET A 36 -11.22 -0.68 10.57
N ILE A 37 -10.72 0.35 9.87
CA ILE A 37 -9.36 0.86 10.06
C ILE A 37 -9.17 1.32 11.51
N ALA A 38 -10.09 2.11 12.06
CA ALA A 38 -10.03 2.60 13.43
C ALA A 38 -10.01 1.44 14.44
N THR A 39 -10.84 0.43 14.23
CA THR A 39 -10.91 -0.76 15.08
C THR A 39 -9.56 -1.51 15.07
N ILE A 40 -9.00 -1.79 13.90
CA ILE A 40 -7.72 -2.49 13.75
C ILE A 40 -6.57 -1.66 14.36
N SER A 41 -6.54 -0.35 14.08
CA SER A 41 -5.52 0.55 14.65
C SER A 41 -5.53 0.53 16.17
N SER A 42 -6.72 0.53 16.80
CA SER A 42 -6.86 0.45 18.24
C SER A 42 -6.34 -0.88 18.81
N VAL A 43 -6.45 -1.99 18.08
CA VAL A 43 -5.80 -3.25 18.46
C VAL A 43 -4.29 -3.10 18.42
N TYR A 44 -3.72 -2.57 17.34
CA TYR A 44 -2.27 -2.38 17.19
C TYR A 44 -1.68 -1.47 18.28
N GLU A 45 -2.37 -0.38 18.63
CA GLU A 45 -1.98 0.51 19.73
C GLU A 45 -1.95 -0.20 21.09
N ARG A 46 -2.90 -1.09 21.38
CA ARG A 46 -2.90 -1.91 22.61
C ARG A 46 -1.70 -2.85 22.69
N TYR A 47 -1.18 -3.30 21.56
CA TYR A 47 0.06 -4.07 21.46
C TYR A 47 1.32 -3.19 21.51
N GLY A 48 1.18 -1.85 21.63
CA GLY A 48 2.29 -0.91 21.71
C GLY A 48 2.93 -0.59 20.37
N PHE A 49 2.21 -0.76 19.26
CA PHE A 49 2.64 -0.29 17.96
C PHE A 49 2.28 1.19 17.81
N ALA A 50 3.20 1.98 17.27
CA ALA A 50 2.99 3.40 16.99
C ALA A 50 2.57 3.61 15.53
N ALA A 51 1.69 4.57 15.30
CA ALA A 51 1.33 4.94 13.94
C ALA A 51 2.52 5.58 13.22
N LEU A 52 2.74 5.18 11.97
CA LEU A 52 3.71 5.78 11.04
C LEU A 52 3.00 5.97 9.69
N ASP A 53 3.15 7.15 9.08
CA ASP A 53 2.73 7.36 7.70
C ASP A 53 3.94 7.76 6.85
N THR A 54 4.19 7.01 5.79
CA THR A 54 5.27 7.23 4.85
C THR A 54 4.75 7.85 3.56
N SER A 55 5.63 8.44 2.75
CA SER A 55 5.24 9.05 1.48
C SER A 55 4.55 8.06 0.55
N ALA A 56 3.59 8.55 -0.24
CA ALA A 56 2.97 7.79 -1.31
C ALA A 56 3.92 7.61 -2.52
N PHE A 57 4.86 8.53 -2.69
CA PHE A 57 5.90 8.47 -3.70
C PHE A 57 7.24 8.14 -3.04
N GLU A 58 7.98 7.25 -3.67
CA GLU A 58 9.38 6.95 -3.36
C GLU A 58 10.22 7.14 -4.63
N TYR A 59 11.51 7.44 -4.48
CA TYR A 59 12.40 7.35 -5.62
C TYR A 59 12.48 5.91 -6.13
N ALA A 60 12.47 5.75 -7.44
CA ALA A 60 12.41 4.42 -8.06
C ALA A 60 13.61 3.54 -7.69
N ASP A 61 14.79 4.14 -7.50
CA ASP A 61 16.00 3.44 -7.06
C ASP A 61 15.92 2.92 -5.61
N ALA A 62 15.15 3.60 -4.74
CA ALA A 62 14.91 3.15 -3.36
C ALA A 62 14.02 1.90 -3.28
N LEU A 63 13.24 1.60 -4.31
CA LEU A 63 12.38 0.42 -4.38
C LEU A 63 13.12 -0.85 -4.84
N GLY A 64 14.36 -0.73 -5.32
CA GLY A 64 15.20 -1.84 -5.75
C GLY A 64 14.61 -2.62 -6.93
N LYS A 65 14.19 -3.88 -6.70
CA LYS A 65 13.66 -4.77 -7.74
C LYS A 65 12.37 -4.29 -8.44
N PHE A 66 11.77 -3.21 -7.97
CA PHE A 66 10.60 -2.57 -8.58
C PHE A 66 10.98 -1.39 -9.49
N LEU A 67 12.29 -1.21 -9.76
CA LEU A 67 12.74 -0.24 -10.73
C LEU A 67 12.06 -0.51 -12.08
N PRO A 68 11.62 0.54 -12.78
CA PRO A 68 11.16 0.42 -14.15
C PRO A 68 12.27 -0.21 -14.98
N ASP A 69 11.96 -1.27 -15.71
CA ASP A 69 12.86 -1.81 -16.74
C ASP A 69 12.96 -0.77 -17.88
N ASP A 70 14.12 -0.57 -18.47
CA ASP A 70 14.31 0.34 -19.60
C ASP A 70 13.33 0.03 -20.75
N ASP A 71 13.02 -1.26 -20.96
CA ASP A 71 12.06 -1.71 -21.97
C ASP A 71 10.60 -1.64 -21.51
N ARG A 72 10.32 -1.60 -20.18
CA ARG A 72 8.98 -1.62 -19.59
C ARG A 72 8.91 -0.80 -18.30
N PRO A 73 9.05 0.51 -18.38
CA PRO A 73 9.22 1.37 -17.21
C PRO A 73 8.04 1.36 -16.23
N ASN A 74 6.87 0.81 -16.61
CA ASN A 74 5.67 0.75 -15.78
C ASN A 74 5.20 -0.69 -15.50
N GLU A 75 6.03 -1.72 -15.69
CA GLU A 75 5.63 -3.08 -15.39
C GLU A 75 5.55 -3.30 -13.86
N GLY A 76 4.34 -3.51 -13.36
CA GLY A 76 4.06 -3.75 -11.94
C GLY A 76 3.93 -2.50 -11.07
N VAL A 77 4.51 -1.37 -11.44
CA VAL A 77 4.49 -0.10 -10.70
C VAL A 77 3.95 1.06 -11.54
N PHE A 78 3.52 2.14 -10.88
CA PHE A 78 3.23 3.42 -11.53
C PHE A 78 4.42 4.34 -11.29
N ALA A 79 5.21 4.60 -12.32
CA ALA A 79 6.37 5.46 -12.24
C ALA A 79 6.18 6.70 -13.12
N LEU A 80 6.82 7.79 -12.70
CA LEU A 80 6.85 9.06 -13.42
C LEU A 80 8.20 9.75 -13.17
N GLU A 81 8.63 10.55 -14.11
CA GLU A 81 9.79 11.41 -13.98
C GLU A 81 9.37 12.75 -13.42
N ASP A 82 10.07 13.29 -12.44
CA ASP A 82 9.84 14.63 -11.91
C ASP A 82 10.49 15.72 -12.78
N ASP A 83 10.30 16.98 -12.41
CA ASP A 83 10.83 18.14 -13.16
C ASP A 83 12.37 18.19 -13.18
N ASP A 84 13.04 17.49 -12.24
CA ASP A 84 14.50 17.40 -12.13
C ASP A 84 15.07 16.16 -12.83
N GLY A 85 14.23 15.39 -13.52
CA GLY A 85 14.63 14.18 -14.22
C GLY A 85 14.84 12.96 -13.31
N GLN A 86 14.28 12.99 -12.09
CA GLN A 86 14.35 11.87 -11.16
C GLN A 86 13.14 10.98 -11.33
N TRP A 87 13.37 9.67 -11.44
CA TRP A 87 12.29 8.70 -11.48
C TRP A 87 11.71 8.46 -10.10
N MET A 88 10.41 8.74 -9.96
CA MET A 88 9.60 8.42 -8.79
C MET A 88 8.57 7.35 -9.11
N SER A 89 8.16 6.60 -8.11
CA SER A 89 7.13 5.57 -8.22
C SER A 89 6.12 5.70 -7.09
N LEU A 90 4.84 5.44 -7.39
CA LEU A 90 3.85 5.20 -6.36
C LEU A 90 4.19 3.92 -5.60
N ARG A 91 4.10 3.96 -4.28
CA ARG A 91 4.37 2.82 -3.41
C ARG A 91 3.51 1.61 -3.78
N TYR A 92 4.17 0.46 -3.96
CA TYR A 92 3.53 -0.81 -4.30
C TYR A 92 2.97 -1.53 -3.08
N ASP A 93 3.59 -1.31 -1.93
CA ASP A 93 3.24 -1.79 -0.59
C ASP A 93 3.62 -0.74 0.46
N LEU A 94 3.44 -1.06 1.74
CA LEU A 94 3.86 -0.21 2.85
C LEU A 94 5.21 -0.65 3.47
N THR A 95 5.78 -1.76 3.01
CA THR A 95 7.02 -2.36 3.54
C THR A 95 8.26 -1.70 2.94
N ALA A 96 8.29 -1.46 1.62
CA ALA A 96 9.42 -0.81 0.98
C ALA A 96 9.65 0.63 1.49
N PRO A 97 8.62 1.49 1.62
CA PRO A 97 8.75 2.79 2.28
C PRO A 97 9.21 2.70 3.73
N LEU A 98 8.77 1.67 4.49
CA LEU A 98 9.28 1.42 5.83
C LEU A 98 10.78 1.12 5.82
N ALA A 99 11.24 0.28 4.91
CA ALA A 99 12.65 -0.07 4.82
C ALA A 99 13.52 1.17 4.56
N ARG A 100 13.09 2.05 3.64
CA ARG A 100 13.76 3.33 3.39
C ARG A 100 13.74 4.22 4.64
N TYR A 101 12.59 4.37 5.31
CA TYR A 101 12.45 5.18 6.52
C TYR A 101 13.36 4.68 7.65
N VAL A 102 13.44 3.37 7.85
CA VAL A 102 14.31 2.76 8.85
C VAL A 102 15.79 2.99 8.50
N ALA A 103 16.17 2.85 7.24
CA ALA A 103 17.55 3.08 6.79
C ALA A 103 17.97 4.55 6.99
N GLU A 104 17.10 5.49 6.68
CA GLU A 104 17.33 6.94 6.82
C GLU A 104 17.46 7.37 8.30
N ASN A 105 16.69 6.73 9.19
CA ASN A 105 16.57 7.16 10.61
C ASN A 105 17.15 6.14 11.59
N TYR A 106 17.95 5.18 11.14
CA TYR A 106 18.36 3.98 11.89
C TYR A 106 18.89 4.27 13.29
N ASP A 107 19.74 5.29 13.45
CA ASP A 107 20.40 5.61 14.70
C ASP A 107 19.47 6.26 15.74
N SER A 108 18.40 6.91 15.28
CA SER A 108 17.44 7.64 16.12
C SER A 108 16.21 6.81 16.51
N LEU A 109 15.97 5.69 15.80
CA LEU A 109 14.79 4.86 16.04
C LEU A 109 14.94 3.95 17.24
N PRO A 110 13.86 3.69 18.01
CA PRO A 110 13.85 2.68 19.06
C PRO A 110 14.12 1.29 18.50
N LYS A 111 14.74 0.41 19.27
CA LYS A 111 15.05 -0.97 18.91
C LYS A 111 14.48 -1.93 19.96
N PRO A 112 13.45 -2.73 19.64
CA PRO A 112 12.80 -2.84 18.36
C PRO A 112 11.90 -1.64 18.02
N LEU A 113 11.82 -1.27 16.73
CA LEU A 113 10.79 -0.39 16.22
C LEU A 113 9.52 -1.21 16.00
N ARG A 114 8.43 -0.75 16.56
CA ARG A 114 7.08 -1.34 16.40
C ARG A 114 6.18 -0.28 15.80
N ARG A 115 5.77 -0.49 14.57
CA ARG A 115 4.96 0.49 13.83
C ARG A 115 3.77 -0.16 13.16
N PHE A 116 2.72 0.61 12.92
CA PHE A 116 1.67 0.25 12.00
C PHE A 116 1.37 1.40 11.04
N GLN A 117 0.80 1.07 9.90
CA GLN A 117 0.37 2.02 8.89
C GLN A 117 -0.85 1.50 8.16
N SER A 118 -1.79 2.40 7.85
CA SER A 118 -2.86 2.14 6.89
C SER A 118 -2.77 3.16 5.76
N GLY A 119 -2.92 2.71 4.53
CA GLY A 119 -2.87 3.64 3.41
C GLY A 119 -3.08 2.96 2.06
N PRO A 120 -3.39 3.76 1.02
CA PRO A 120 -3.50 3.25 -0.32
C PRO A 120 -2.14 2.82 -0.87
N VAL A 121 -2.17 1.75 -1.65
CA VAL A 121 -1.05 1.25 -2.44
C VAL A 121 -1.49 1.04 -3.88
N TRP A 122 -0.53 1.05 -4.81
CA TRP A 122 -0.81 1.03 -6.23
C TRP A 122 -0.01 -0.06 -6.94
N ARG A 123 -0.73 -0.89 -7.71
CA ARG A 123 -0.12 -1.97 -8.51
C ARG A 123 -0.57 -1.86 -9.95
N ASN A 124 0.38 -1.64 -10.86
CA ASN A 124 0.09 -1.55 -12.29
C ASN A 124 -0.06 -2.94 -12.93
N GLU A 125 -0.93 -3.74 -12.33
CA GLU A 125 -1.25 -5.08 -12.81
C GLU A 125 -2.56 -5.10 -13.61
N LYS A 126 -2.84 -6.22 -14.29
CA LYS A 126 -4.10 -6.39 -15.02
C LYS A 126 -5.26 -6.46 -14.02
N PRO A 127 -6.21 -5.51 -14.04
CA PRO A 127 -7.35 -5.52 -13.12
C PRO A 127 -8.35 -6.63 -13.48
N GLY A 128 -9.04 -7.13 -12.45
CA GLY A 128 -10.07 -8.15 -12.55
C GLY A 128 -11.12 -8.01 -11.45
N PRO A 129 -12.09 -8.93 -11.35
CA PRO A 129 -13.06 -8.93 -10.25
C PRO A 129 -12.35 -8.98 -8.89
N GLY A 130 -12.62 -8.00 -8.01
CA GLY A 130 -11.97 -7.87 -6.71
C GLY A 130 -10.49 -7.47 -6.74
N ARG A 131 -9.89 -7.28 -7.93
CA ARG A 131 -8.48 -6.91 -8.08
C ARG A 131 -8.38 -5.51 -8.71
N TYR A 132 -8.15 -4.53 -7.85
CA TYR A 132 -7.99 -3.14 -8.22
C TYR A 132 -6.51 -2.78 -8.36
N ARG A 133 -6.24 -1.69 -9.08
CA ARG A 133 -4.90 -1.10 -9.20
C ARG A 133 -4.56 -0.17 -8.04
N GLN A 134 -5.58 0.28 -7.32
CA GLN A 134 -5.46 0.99 -6.05
C GLN A 134 -6.29 0.26 -5.02
N PHE A 135 -5.71 -0.04 -3.87
CA PHE A 135 -6.41 -0.64 -2.74
C PHE A 135 -5.74 -0.23 -1.43
N LEU A 136 -6.46 -0.42 -0.33
CA LEU A 136 -5.95 -0.12 1.01
C LEU A 136 -5.17 -1.31 1.55
N GLN A 137 -3.97 -1.06 2.10
CA GLN A 137 -3.26 -1.96 2.99
C GLN A 137 -3.29 -1.46 4.42
N ILE A 138 -3.23 -2.39 5.36
CA ILE A 138 -2.98 -2.13 6.79
C ILE A 138 -1.87 -3.09 7.21
N ASP A 139 -0.72 -2.55 7.57
CA ASP A 139 0.47 -3.31 7.91
C ASP A 139 0.90 -2.98 9.34
N ALA A 140 1.39 -3.99 10.06
CA ALA A 140 2.06 -3.82 11.35
C ALA A 140 3.38 -4.60 11.34
N ASP A 141 4.46 -3.93 11.70
CA ASP A 141 5.81 -4.49 11.63
C ASP A 141 6.59 -4.26 12.91
N THR A 142 7.39 -5.26 13.27
CA THR A 142 8.42 -5.16 14.30
C THR A 142 9.78 -5.28 13.63
N VAL A 143 10.58 -4.23 13.69
CA VAL A 143 11.92 -4.18 13.09
C VAL A 143 12.99 -4.22 14.18
N GLY A 144 13.95 -5.15 14.05
CA GLY A 144 15.07 -5.28 15.00
C GLY A 144 14.78 -6.18 16.21
N ALA A 145 13.76 -7.05 16.14
CA ALA A 145 13.54 -8.13 17.10
C ALA A 145 14.05 -9.46 16.53
N GLY A 146 15.02 -10.08 17.18
CA GLY A 146 15.63 -11.35 16.75
C GLY A 146 15.02 -12.60 17.39
N ASN A 147 13.83 -12.53 17.99
CA ASN A 147 13.21 -13.64 18.70
C ASN A 147 11.86 -14.05 18.11
N MET A 148 11.49 -15.33 18.29
CA MET A 148 10.24 -15.90 17.79
C MET A 148 8.98 -15.34 18.48
N ALA A 149 9.13 -14.62 19.59
CA ALA A 149 8.00 -14.02 20.28
C ALA A 149 7.37 -12.90 19.46
N ALA A 150 8.16 -12.17 18.65
CA ALA A 150 7.65 -11.16 17.74
C ALA A 150 6.75 -11.78 16.65
N ASP A 151 7.12 -12.94 16.10
CA ASP A 151 6.30 -13.64 15.11
C ASP A 151 4.99 -14.16 15.72
N ALA A 152 5.06 -14.73 16.93
CA ALA A 152 3.90 -15.20 17.66
C ALA A 152 2.93 -14.04 18.00
N GLU A 153 3.46 -12.89 18.39
CA GLU A 153 2.67 -11.69 18.69
C GLU A 153 1.89 -11.18 17.47
N ILE A 154 2.50 -11.16 16.29
CA ILE A 154 1.80 -10.80 15.04
C ILE A 154 0.61 -11.73 14.79
N CYS A 155 0.77 -13.04 15.03
CA CYS A 155 -0.32 -14.00 14.89
C CYS A 155 -1.44 -13.77 15.90
N MET A 156 -1.09 -13.46 17.16
CA MET A 156 -2.06 -13.13 18.22
C MET A 156 -2.80 -11.84 17.88
N MET A 157 -2.08 -10.82 17.46
CA MET A 157 -2.63 -9.52 17.07
C MET A 157 -3.59 -9.64 15.86
N ALA A 158 -3.26 -10.49 14.88
CA ALA A 158 -4.16 -10.78 13.77
C ALA A 158 -5.48 -11.43 14.26
N ALA A 159 -5.42 -12.37 15.21
CA ALA A 159 -6.61 -12.98 15.81
C ALA A 159 -7.46 -11.97 16.58
N ASP A 160 -6.82 -11.10 17.37
CA ASP A 160 -7.50 -10.05 18.14
C ASP A 160 -8.14 -9.00 17.22
N CYS A 161 -7.57 -8.73 16.05
CA CYS A 161 -8.21 -7.91 15.02
C CYS A 161 -9.50 -8.55 14.49
N MET A 162 -9.49 -9.86 14.22
CA MET A 162 -10.69 -10.59 13.79
C MET A 162 -11.80 -10.54 14.86
N ASP A 163 -11.44 -10.82 16.12
CA ASP A 163 -12.37 -10.74 17.25
C ASP A 163 -12.95 -9.31 17.38
N ALA A 164 -12.12 -8.27 17.28
CA ALA A 164 -12.56 -6.87 17.38
C ALA A 164 -13.47 -6.43 16.21
N LEU A 165 -13.31 -7.04 15.04
CA LEU A 165 -14.15 -6.84 13.85
C LEU A 165 -15.45 -7.68 13.90
N GLY A 166 -15.65 -8.49 14.94
CA GLY A 166 -16.84 -9.33 15.12
C GLY A 166 -16.81 -10.64 14.32
N ILE A 167 -15.62 -11.04 13.82
CA ILE A 167 -15.44 -12.32 13.14
C ILE A 167 -15.18 -13.40 14.21
N ALA A 168 -16.09 -14.33 14.36
CA ALA A 168 -16.03 -15.32 15.43
C ALA A 168 -14.85 -16.28 15.28
N ARG A 169 -14.31 -16.75 16.41
CA ARG A 169 -13.33 -17.86 16.42
C ARG A 169 -13.97 -19.12 15.83
N GLY A 170 -13.34 -19.67 14.81
CA GLY A 170 -13.86 -20.78 14.00
C GLY A 170 -14.27 -20.38 12.59
N ASP A 171 -14.52 -19.08 12.34
CA ASP A 171 -14.81 -18.53 11.00
C ASP A 171 -13.53 -18.10 10.26
N TYR A 172 -12.39 -18.11 10.93
CA TYR A 172 -11.07 -17.81 10.33
C TYR A 172 -10.01 -18.78 10.81
N LEU A 173 -8.90 -18.83 10.07
CA LEU A 173 -7.74 -19.66 10.38
C LEU A 173 -6.45 -18.85 10.15
N VAL A 174 -5.61 -18.73 11.18
CA VAL A 174 -4.26 -18.21 11.06
C VAL A 174 -3.33 -19.34 10.66
N ARG A 175 -2.79 -19.30 9.43
CA ARG A 175 -1.83 -20.30 8.93
C ARG A 175 -0.41 -19.77 9.10
N ILE A 176 0.42 -20.55 9.76
CA ILE A 176 1.84 -20.25 9.98
C ILE A 176 2.66 -21.28 9.22
N ASN A 177 3.69 -20.82 8.52
CA ASN A 177 4.64 -21.70 7.85
C ASN A 177 6.07 -21.23 8.13
N ASN A 178 7.00 -22.17 8.16
CA ASN A 178 8.43 -21.88 8.20
C ASN A 178 9.07 -22.42 6.92
N ARG A 179 9.71 -21.54 6.15
CA ARG A 179 10.33 -21.89 4.88
C ARG A 179 11.38 -23.01 5.02
N LYS A 180 12.04 -23.09 6.18
CA LYS A 180 13.00 -24.19 6.48
C LYS A 180 12.38 -25.58 6.53
N ILE A 181 11.06 -25.69 6.55
CA ILE A 181 10.36 -27.00 6.51
C ILE A 181 10.27 -27.51 5.06
N MET A 182 10.46 -26.64 4.07
CA MET A 182 10.33 -26.96 2.64
C MET A 182 11.69 -27.13 1.94
N ASP A 183 12.79 -26.86 2.63
CA ASP A 183 14.17 -27.10 2.22
C ASP A 183 14.63 -28.48 2.80
#